data_c1c77299868f718824893db1b90814b6
#
_entry.id   c1c77299868f718824893db1b90814b6
#
_cell.length_a   1.000
_cell.length_b   1.000
_cell.length_c   1.000
_cell.angle_alpha   90.00
_cell.angle_beta   90.00
_cell.angle_gamma   90.00
#
_symmetry.space_group_name_H-M   'P 1'
#
loop_
_entity.id
_entity.type
_entity.pdbx_description
1 polymer ?
#
loop_
_entity_poly.entity_id
_entity_poly.type
_entity_poly.pdbx_seq_one_letter_code
_entity_poly.pdbx_strand_id
1 'polypeptide(L)'
;IAVVAVPDGQADMAFGETGTQVFQKVDGAVFKLDIVTEDTDAQAQAATFLKWLKSTSGKAAIEGFKPDGVQIYTTKVVAVEIKTDETFDGDKATGSRLALVHCGRCHVIDKRNRMGGIGSTPSFAALRGRENWSDLFRAFYVHNPHPSFTQVAGVTDPFDPSRQIHVAPVEITPEEIEAITAFVATLKPKQLGRPIKSN
;
A
#
# COMPACT_ATOMS: atom_id res chain seq x y z
N ILE A 1 18.12 -18.91 21.89
CA ILE A 1 17.32 -17.68 21.82
C ILE A 1 15.87 -18.08 22.02
N ALA A 2 15.23 -17.58 23.07
CA ALA A 2 13.81 -17.75 23.27
C ALA A 2 13.08 -16.63 22.50
N VAL A 3 12.16 -17.00 21.61
CA VAL A 3 11.26 -16.04 20.94
C VAL A 3 9.98 -16.00 21.77
N VAL A 4 9.70 -14.85 22.36
CA VAL A 4 8.53 -14.65 23.22
C VAL A 4 7.74 -13.47 22.68
N ALA A 5 6.41 -13.58 22.63
CA ALA A 5 5.57 -12.42 22.38
C ALA A 5 5.59 -11.52 23.62
N VAL A 6 5.99 -10.27 23.45
CA VAL A 6 6.04 -9.26 24.51
C VAL A 6 5.14 -8.09 24.16
N PRO A 7 4.66 -7.33 25.17
CA PRO A 7 3.91 -6.10 24.91
C PRO A 7 4.70 -5.11 24.05
N ASP A 8 3.99 -4.27 23.30
CA ASP A 8 4.59 -3.22 22.49
C ASP A 8 5.58 -2.36 23.30
N GLY A 9 6.76 -2.12 22.74
CA GLY A 9 7.83 -1.32 23.38
C GLY A 9 8.84 -2.09 24.21
N GLN A 10 8.69 -3.41 24.37
CA GLN A 10 9.64 -4.27 25.11
C GLN A 10 10.36 -5.29 24.20
N ALA A 11 10.11 -5.28 22.92
CA ALA A 11 10.71 -6.21 21.98
C ALA A 11 12.05 -5.69 21.45
N ASP A 12 13.05 -6.57 21.34
CA ASP A 12 14.31 -6.27 20.67
C ASP A 12 14.19 -6.33 19.14
N MET A 13 13.23 -7.10 18.65
CA MET A 13 12.90 -7.27 17.24
C MET A 13 11.39 -7.28 17.04
N ALA A 14 10.95 -6.76 15.90
CA ALA A 14 9.54 -6.77 15.54
C ALA A 14 9.33 -7.25 14.10
N PHE A 15 8.30 -8.06 13.88
CA PHE A 15 7.80 -8.31 12.54
C PHE A 15 6.84 -7.19 12.14
N GLY A 16 7.00 -6.67 10.91
CA GLY A 16 6.18 -5.56 10.41
C GLY A 16 6.38 -5.30 8.93
N GLU A 17 5.98 -4.12 8.53
CA GLU A 17 6.10 -3.67 7.12
C GLU A 17 7.51 -3.16 6.80
N THR A 18 8.33 -2.89 7.81
CA THR A 18 9.70 -2.37 7.68
C THR A 18 10.72 -3.45 8.04
N GLY A 19 12.01 -3.17 7.76
CA GLY A 19 13.11 -4.07 8.10
C GLY A 19 13.51 -5.01 6.96
N THR A 20 14.23 -6.07 7.32
CA THR A 20 14.74 -7.06 6.37
C THR A 20 13.70 -8.13 6.10
N GLN A 21 13.35 -8.34 4.83
CA GLN A 21 12.48 -9.44 4.43
C GLN A 21 13.12 -10.79 4.75
N VAL A 22 12.40 -11.66 5.43
CA VAL A 22 12.88 -12.98 5.88
C VAL A 22 12.09 -14.14 5.30
N PHE A 23 10.77 -14.04 5.21
CA PHE A 23 9.90 -15.05 4.60
C PHE A 23 8.57 -14.42 4.17
N GLN A 24 7.74 -15.20 3.53
CA GLN A 24 6.37 -14.81 3.16
C GLN A 24 5.40 -15.97 3.35
N LYS A 25 4.12 -15.68 3.48
CA LYS A 25 3.08 -16.69 3.31
C LYS A 25 2.97 -17.11 1.86
N VAL A 26 2.50 -18.32 1.63
CA VAL A 26 2.25 -18.83 0.27
C VAL A 26 1.16 -17.99 -0.43
N ASP A 27 0.26 -17.35 0.31
CA ASP A 27 -0.77 -16.44 -0.17
C ASP A 27 -0.27 -15.01 -0.48
N GLY A 28 1.03 -14.75 -0.26
CA GLY A 28 1.69 -13.50 -0.67
C GLY A 28 2.03 -12.53 0.46
N ALA A 29 1.52 -12.69 1.68
CA ALA A 29 1.86 -11.81 2.80
C ALA A 29 3.34 -11.90 3.17
N VAL A 30 4.05 -10.78 3.12
CA VAL A 30 5.50 -10.67 3.35
C VAL A 30 5.81 -10.34 4.80
N PHE A 31 6.74 -11.08 5.41
CA PHE A 31 7.22 -10.82 6.76
C PHE A 31 8.63 -10.24 6.71
N LYS A 32 8.77 -9.04 7.24
CA LYS A 32 10.03 -8.35 7.42
C LYS A 32 10.33 -8.26 8.91
N LEU A 33 11.60 -8.44 9.28
CA LEU A 33 12.09 -8.33 10.64
C LEU A 33 12.91 -7.05 10.79
N ASP A 34 12.52 -6.23 11.74
CA ASP A 34 13.27 -5.03 12.13
C ASP A 34 13.88 -5.21 13.52
N ILE A 35 15.08 -4.66 13.75
CA ILE A 35 15.72 -4.61 15.05
C ILE A 35 15.33 -3.26 15.66
N VAL A 36 14.58 -3.29 16.75
CA VAL A 36 13.94 -2.09 17.33
C VAL A 36 14.56 -1.65 18.67
N THR A 37 15.44 -2.49 19.25
CA THR A 37 16.14 -2.16 20.49
C THR A 37 17.29 -1.18 20.28
N GLU A 38 17.53 -0.31 21.26
CA GLU A 38 18.71 0.57 21.31
C GLU A 38 19.87 -0.05 22.11
N ASP A 39 19.64 -1.16 22.80
CA ASP A 39 20.68 -1.89 23.55
C ASP A 39 21.65 -2.58 22.59
N THR A 40 22.95 -2.29 22.73
CA THR A 40 24.00 -2.76 21.82
C THR A 40 24.16 -4.29 21.84
N ASP A 41 24.04 -4.90 23.02
CA ASP A 41 24.20 -6.36 23.15
C ASP A 41 22.97 -7.08 22.57
N ALA A 42 21.78 -6.54 22.82
CA ALA A 42 20.55 -7.04 22.23
C ALA A 42 20.54 -6.87 20.70
N GLN A 43 21.06 -5.76 20.16
CA GLN A 43 21.24 -5.56 18.72
C GLN A 43 22.14 -6.62 18.09
N ALA A 44 23.27 -6.95 18.74
CA ALA A 44 24.21 -7.97 18.26
C ALA A 44 23.54 -9.37 18.23
N GLN A 45 22.77 -9.70 19.26
CA GLN A 45 22.01 -10.96 19.33
C GLN A 45 20.90 -11.00 18.26
N ALA A 46 20.16 -9.91 18.10
CA ALA A 46 19.12 -9.77 17.10
C ALA A 46 19.68 -9.90 15.66
N ALA A 47 20.82 -9.27 15.39
CA ALA A 47 21.52 -9.41 14.11
C ALA A 47 21.97 -10.86 13.84
N THR A 48 22.43 -11.57 14.88
CA THR A 48 22.80 -12.97 14.79
C THR A 48 21.58 -13.85 14.47
N PHE A 49 20.43 -13.59 15.10
CA PHE A 49 19.18 -14.29 14.82
C PHE A 49 18.69 -14.01 13.39
N LEU A 50 18.73 -12.76 12.94
CA LEU A 50 18.38 -12.41 11.57
C LEU A 50 19.27 -13.11 10.55
N LYS A 51 20.58 -13.19 10.83
CA LYS A 51 21.53 -13.94 9.98
C LYS A 51 21.19 -15.43 9.96
N TRP A 52 20.81 -16.01 11.11
CA TRP A 52 20.37 -17.41 11.16
C TRP A 52 19.09 -17.64 10.37
N LEU A 53 18.07 -16.78 10.50
CA LEU A 53 16.83 -16.89 9.72
C LEU A 53 17.10 -16.93 8.20
N LYS A 54 18.09 -16.20 7.73
CA LYS A 54 18.50 -16.16 6.32
C LYS A 54 19.44 -17.30 5.91
N SER A 55 19.94 -18.07 6.86
CA SER A 55 20.79 -19.24 6.59
C SER A 55 19.98 -20.42 6.02
N THR A 56 20.69 -21.43 5.50
CA THR A 56 20.06 -22.68 5.03
C THR A 56 19.23 -23.33 6.13
N SER A 57 19.74 -23.38 7.37
CA SER A 57 19.03 -23.99 8.51
C SER A 57 17.79 -23.20 8.92
N GLY A 58 17.86 -21.85 8.96
CA GLY A 58 16.73 -21.01 9.26
C GLY A 58 15.63 -21.12 8.20
N LYS A 59 16.02 -21.11 6.93
CA LYS A 59 15.08 -21.32 5.81
C LYS A 59 14.39 -22.69 5.89
N ALA A 60 15.15 -23.74 6.17
CA ALA A 60 14.59 -25.08 6.34
C ALA A 60 13.61 -25.16 7.53
N ALA A 61 13.90 -24.44 8.62
CA ALA A 61 12.99 -24.37 9.77
C ALA A 61 11.67 -23.67 9.43
N ILE A 62 11.73 -22.57 8.69
CA ILE A 62 10.54 -21.82 8.24
C ILE A 62 9.70 -22.68 7.27
N GLU A 63 10.31 -23.29 6.28
CA GLU A 63 9.63 -24.12 5.26
C GLU A 63 9.17 -25.47 5.82
N GLY A 64 9.83 -25.94 6.88
CA GLY A 64 9.45 -27.14 7.61
C GLY A 64 8.26 -26.98 8.55
N PHE A 65 7.86 -25.74 8.86
CA PHE A 65 6.67 -25.47 9.67
C PHE A 65 5.42 -25.66 8.82
N LYS A 66 4.78 -26.82 8.99
CA LYS A 66 3.61 -27.25 8.23
C LYS A 66 2.50 -27.69 9.14
N PRO A 67 1.74 -26.76 9.73
CA PRO A 67 0.57 -27.10 10.54
C PRO A 67 -0.39 -27.92 9.66
N ASP A 68 -0.88 -29.02 10.21
CA ASP A 68 -1.76 -29.97 9.50
C ASP A 68 -1.21 -30.49 8.15
N GLY A 69 0.13 -30.51 8.00
CA GLY A 69 0.80 -30.95 6.79
C GLY A 69 0.80 -29.93 5.64
N VAL A 70 0.23 -28.75 5.81
CA VAL A 70 0.13 -27.71 4.80
C VAL A 70 1.28 -26.71 4.94
N GLN A 71 1.99 -26.47 3.83
CA GLN A 71 3.02 -25.43 3.82
C GLN A 71 2.38 -24.05 3.74
N ILE A 72 2.56 -23.24 4.79
CA ILE A 72 2.02 -21.89 4.88
C ILE A 72 3.06 -20.79 4.71
N TYR A 73 4.36 -21.11 4.86
CA TYR A 73 5.46 -20.15 4.70
C TYR A 73 6.47 -20.62 3.66
N THR A 74 7.07 -19.67 2.96
CA THR A 74 8.17 -19.90 2.03
C THR A 74 9.26 -18.85 2.20
N THR A 75 10.51 -19.24 2.08
CA THR A 75 11.68 -18.37 2.07
C THR A 75 12.12 -17.99 0.66
N LYS A 76 11.54 -18.62 -0.34
CA LYS A 76 11.68 -18.16 -1.72
C LYS A 76 10.95 -16.83 -1.80
N VAL A 77 11.74 -15.76 -1.79
CA VAL A 77 11.23 -14.43 -2.13
C VAL A 77 10.87 -14.48 -3.61
N VAL A 78 9.69 -14.95 -3.89
CA VAL A 78 9.05 -14.56 -5.13
C VAL A 78 8.79 -13.08 -4.90
N ALA A 79 9.46 -12.19 -5.64
CA ALA A 79 8.90 -10.88 -5.84
C ALA A 79 7.43 -11.18 -6.12
N VAL A 80 6.53 -10.70 -5.26
CA VAL A 80 5.13 -10.73 -5.60
C VAL A 80 5.09 -9.87 -6.86
N GLU A 81 5.20 -10.49 -8.02
CA GLU A 81 4.56 -9.95 -9.18
C GLU A 81 3.16 -9.78 -8.68
N ILE A 82 2.83 -8.53 -8.37
CA ILE A 82 1.45 -8.13 -8.18
C ILE A 82 0.83 -8.72 -9.44
N LYS A 83 0.08 -9.82 -9.29
CA LYS A 83 -0.65 -10.41 -10.38
C LYS A 83 -1.57 -9.30 -10.84
N THR A 84 -1.10 -8.56 -11.81
CA THR A 84 -1.88 -7.66 -12.61
C THR A 84 -2.60 -8.51 -13.66
N ASP A 85 -3.29 -9.56 -13.21
CA ASP A 85 -4.28 -10.23 -14.02
C ASP A 85 -5.59 -9.43 -14.05
N GLU A 86 -5.67 -8.31 -13.29
CA GLU A 86 -6.66 -7.29 -13.58
C GLU A 86 -6.26 -6.56 -14.85
N THR A 87 -6.86 -6.96 -15.95
CA THR A 87 -6.86 -6.18 -17.18
C THR A 87 -7.67 -4.92 -16.93
N PHE A 88 -7.01 -3.77 -16.98
CA PHE A 88 -7.69 -2.49 -16.91
C PHE A 88 -8.00 -2.07 -18.33
N ASP A 89 -9.27 -2.19 -18.75
CA ASP A 89 -9.71 -1.93 -20.14
C ASP A 89 -9.91 -0.44 -20.44
N GLY A 90 -9.77 0.42 -19.43
CA GLY A 90 -9.90 1.88 -19.58
C GLY A 90 -8.80 2.50 -20.44
N ASP A 91 -9.15 3.55 -21.19
CA ASP A 91 -8.19 4.33 -21.99
C ASP A 91 -7.21 5.10 -21.11
N LYS A 92 -5.96 4.65 -21.07
CA LYS A 92 -4.89 5.18 -20.22
C LYS A 92 -4.54 6.63 -20.53
N ALA A 93 -4.65 7.06 -21.80
CA ALA A 93 -4.33 8.42 -22.20
C ALA A 93 -5.42 9.38 -21.72
N THR A 94 -6.67 9.02 -21.88
CA THR A 94 -7.82 9.74 -21.32
C THR A 94 -7.74 9.76 -19.80
N GLY A 95 -7.48 8.62 -19.13
CA GLY A 95 -7.33 8.55 -17.69
C GLY A 95 -6.22 9.44 -17.14
N SER A 96 -5.10 9.52 -17.84
CA SER A 96 -3.98 10.40 -17.50
C SER A 96 -4.37 11.89 -17.53
N ARG A 97 -5.20 12.30 -18.48
CA ARG A 97 -5.70 13.67 -18.59
C ARG A 97 -6.75 13.96 -17.52
N LEU A 98 -7.72 13.06 -17.34
CA LEU A 98 -8.78 13.17 -16.35
C LEU A 98 -8.23 13.22 -14.93
N ALA A 99 -7.23 12.40 -14.62
CA ALA A 99 -6.55 12.42 -13.33
C ALA A 99 -5.98 13.81 -13.00
N LEU A 100 -5.35 14.49 -13.96
CA LEU A 100 -4.84 15.85 -13.75
C LEU A 100 -5.97 16.85 -13.53
N VAL A 101 -7.05 16.75 -14.30
CA VAL A 101 -8.18 17.69 -14.23
C VAL A 101 -8.96 17.54 -12.93
N HIS A 102 -9.34 16.32 -12.58
CA HIS A 102 -10.23 16.07 -11.45
C HIS A 102 -9.48 15.92 -10.11
N CYS A 103 -8.31 15.33 -10.13
CA CYS A 103 -7.60 14.96 -8.90
C CYS A 103 -6.35 15.83 -8.64
N GLY A 104 -5.81 16.48 -9.69
CA GLY A 104 -4.53 17.17 -9.64
C GLY A 104 -4.46 18.38 -8.72
N ARG A 105 -5.60 18.93 -8.27
CA ARG A 105 -5.63 20.01 -7.27
C ARG A 105 -5.18 19.54 -5.89
N CYS A 106 -5.53 18.32 -5.54
CA CYS A 106 -5.27 17.78 -4.20
C CYS A 106 -4.16 16.74 -4.22
N HIS A 107 -4.06 15.95 -5.27
CA HIS A 107 -3.07 14.88 -5.41
C HIS A 107 -1.94 15.24 -6.38
N VAL A 108 -0.73 14.86 -6.04
CA VAL A 108 0.35 14.78 -7.04
C VAL A 108 0.08 13.53 -7.89
N ILE A 109 -0.22 13.75 -9.17
CA ILE A 109 -0.53 12.69 -10.13
C ILE A 109 0.76 12.06 -10.66
N ASP A 110 1.62 12.90 -11.24
CA ASP A 110 2.93 12.52 -11.77
C ASP A 110 3.88 13.75 -11.86
N LYS A 111 4.93 13.65 -12.69
CA LYS A 111 5.91 14.73 -12.86
C LYS A 111 5.32 16.05 -13.36
N ARG A 112 4.15 16.04 -14.03
CA ARG A 112 3.52 17.23 -14.61
C ARG A 112 3.00 18.19 -13.53
N ASN A 113 2.52 17.64 -12.39
CA ASN A 113 2.05 18.46 -11.27
C ASN A 113 2.80 18.16 -9.96
N ARG A 114 4.08 17.80 -10.04
CA ARG A 114 4.91 17.40 -8.90
C ARG A 114 5.01 18.47 -7.78
N MET A 115 4.81 19.74 -8.15
CA MET A 115 4.82 20.89 -7.22
C MET A 115 3.40 21.33 -6.84
N GLY A 116 2.39 20.64 -7.37
CA GLY A 116 0.99 20.84 -7.02
C GLY A 116 0.53 19.86 -5.93
N GLY A 117 -0.76 19.92 -5.65
CA GLY A 117 -1.36 19.08 -4.64
C GLY A 117 -1.28 19.66 -3.24
N ILE A 118 -1.90 18.99 -2.29
CA ILE A 118 -1.93 19.35 -0.88
C ILE A 118 -0.94 18.46 -0.14
N GLY A 119 -0.05 19.04 0.70
CA GLY A 119 1.04 18.30 1.35
C GLY A 119 0.61 17.12 2.22
N SER A 120 -0.61 17.14 2.77
CA SER A 120 -1.21 16.04 3.54
C SER A 120 -1.91 14.99 2.68
N THR A 121 -2.01 15.21 1.36
CA THR A 121 -2.72 14.31 0.44
C THR A 121 -1.73 13.37 -0.23
N PRO A 122 -1.94 12.03 -0.20
CA PRO A 122 -1.03 11.08 -0.78
C PRO A 122 -0.97 11.23 -2.31
N SER A 123 0.23 11.12 -2.89
CA SER A 123 0.38 11.09 -4.34
C SER A 123 -0.20 9.79 -4.94
N PHE A 124 -0.55 9.81 -6.23
CA PHE A 124 -1.01 8.61 -6.94
C PHE A 124 0.01 7.48 -6.89
N ALA A 125 1.30 7.79 -7.03
CA ALA A 125 2.36 6.79 -6.89
C ALA A 125 2.42 6.17 -5.48
N ALA A 126 2.08 6.93 -4.44
CA ALA A 126 1.99 6.42 -3.07
C ALA A 126 0.74 5.53 -2.89
N LEU A 127 -0.40 5.95 -3.42
CA LEU A 127 -1.63 5.14 -3.41
C LEU A 127 -1.45 3.85 -4.20
N ARG A 128 -0.77 3.91 -5.37
CA ARG A 128 -0.45 2.75 -6.21
C ARG A 128 0.38 1.68 -5.48
N GLY A 129 1.12 2.07 -4.43
CA GLY A 129 1.89 1.16 -3.59
C GLY A 129 1.08 0.36 -2.57
N ARG A 130 -0.22 0.58 -2.45
CA ARG A 130 -1.10 -0.17 -1.54
C ARG A 130 -1.59 -1.46 -2.19
N GLU A 131 -1.81 -2.51 -1.40
CA GLU A 131 -2.28 -3.81 -1.91
C GLU A 131 -3.65 -3.70 -2.59
N ASN A 132 -4.56 -2.91 -2.02
CA ASN A 132 -5.91 -2.67 -2.52
C ASN A 132 -6.06 -1.40 -3.37
N TRP A 133 -4.99 -0.99 -4.05
CA TRP A 133 -4.95 0.29 -4.76
C TRP A 133 -6.05 0.42 -5.83
N SER A 134 -6.36 -0.65 -6.58
CA SER A 134 -7.39 -0.62 -7.63
C SER A 134 -8.78 -0.35 -7.05
N ASP A 135 -9.13 -1.00 -5.95
CA ASP A 135 -10.39 -0.79 -5.25
C ASP A 135 -10.49 0.62 -4.70
N LEU A 136 -9.37 1.16 -4.16
CA LEU A 136 -9.33 2.54 -3.67
C LEU A 136 -9.61 3.55 -4.78
N PHE A 137 -9.13 3.32 -6.01
CA PHE A 137 -9.40 4.19 -7.14
C PHE A 137 -10.81 4.01 -7.70
N ARG A 138 -11.33 2.79 -7.78
CA ARG A 138 -12.69 2.49 -8.25
C ARG A 138 -13.77 2.99 -7.31
N ALA A 139 -13.49 3.03 -6.00
CA ALA A 139 -14.44 3.44 -4.98
C ALA A 139 -14.03 4.74 -4.24
N PHE A 140 -13.18 5.58 -4.82
CA PHE A 140 -12.68 6.79 -4.14
C PHE A 140 -13.80 7.70 -3.65
N TYR A 141 -14.89 7.77 -4.39
CA TYR A 141 -16.03 8.66 -4.13
C TYR A 141 -16.80 8.32 -2.84
N VAL A 142 -16.60 7.13 -2.25
CA VAL A 142 -17.17 6.78 -0.93
C VAL A 142 -16.20 7.04 0.23
N HIS A 143 -14.96 7.39 -0.04
CA HIS A 143 -13.94 7.65 0.97
C HIS A 143 -13.79 9.16 1.23
N ASN A 144 -13.88 9.55 2.49
CA ASN A 144 -13.68 10.97 2.87
C ASN A 144 -12.33 11.50 2.38
N PRO A 145 -12.28 12.75 1.87
CA PRO A 145 -13.36 13.75 1.83
C PRO A 145 -14.19 13.76 0.53
N HIS A 146 -13.96 12.82 -0.41
CA HIS A 146 -14.50 12.84 -1.76
C HIS A 146 -16.03 12.90 -1.86
N PRO A 147 -16.83 12.20 -1.00
CA PRO A 147 -18.29 12.24 -1.13
C PRO A 147 -18.90 13.65 -1.08
N SER A 148 -18.19 14.57 -0.41
CA SER A 148 -18.70 15.95 -0.24
C SER A 148 -18.62 16.82 -1.51
N PHE A 149 -17.88 16.39 -2.53
CA PHE A 149 -17.67 17.17 -3.75
C PHE A 149 -17.58 16.30 -5.03
N THR A 150 -17.90 15.01 -4.94
CA THR A 150 -17.85 14.11 -6.10
C THR A 150 -19.24 13.55 -6.39
N GLN A 151 -19.63 13.61 -7.65
CA GLN A 151 -20.81 12.96 -8.19
C GLN A 151 -20.41 12.01 -9.30
N VAL A 152 -20.82 10.74 -9.16
CA VAL A 152 -20.59 9.71 -10.18
C VAL A 152 -21.90 9.43 -10.89
N ALA A 153 -21.93 9.65 -12.19
CA ALA A 153 -23.12 9.54 -13.02
C ALA A 153 -23.78 8.13 -12.89
N GLY A 154 -25.05 8.12 -12.52
CA GLY A 154 -25.80 6.89 -12.35
C GLY A 154 -25.44 6.04 -11.11
N VAL A 155 -24.51 6.51 -10.25
CA VAL A 155 -24.04 5.76 -9.08
C VAL A 155 -24.31 6.52 -7.79
N THR A 156 -24.02 7.83 -7.73
CA THR A 156 -24.24 8.64 -6.53
C THR A 156 -25.46 9.56 -6.73
N ASP A 157 -26.10 9.91 -5.62
CA ASP A 157 -27.17 10.91 -5.66
C ASP A 157 -26.64 12.28 -6.09
N PRO A 158 -27.48 13.12 -6.69
CA PRO A 158 -27.14 14.52 -6.95
C PRO A 158 -26.78 15.27 -5.67
N PHE A 159 -25.94 16.31 -5.82
CA PHE A 159 -25.64 17.18 -4.69
C PHE A 159 -26.91 17.84 -4.13
N ASP A 160 -27.01 17.87 -2.81
CA ASP A 160 -28.08 18.55 -2.13
C ASP A 160 -27.94 20.08 -2.36
N PRO A 161 -28.89 20.74 -3.07
CA PRO A 161 -28.78 22.15 -3.38
C PRO A 161 -28.85 23.06 -2.14
N SER A 162 -29.27 22.52 -1.00
CA SER A 162 -29.27 23.24 0.28
C SER A 162 -27.93 23.25 0.99
N ARG A 163 -26.98 22.41 0.52
CA ARG A 163 -25.64 22.30 1.10
C ARG A 163 -24.59 22.92 0.19
N GLN A 164 -23.89 23.91 0.73
CA GLN A 164 -22.83 24.57 -0.01
C GLN A 164 -21.62 23.64 -0.19
N ILE A 165 -21.21 23.46 -1.45
CA ILE A 165 -19.98 22.72 -1.78
C ILE A 165 -18.82 23.71 -1.72
N HIS A 166 -17.87 23.47 -0.82
CA HIS A 166 -16.72 24.36 -0.60
C HIS A 166 -15.56 24.12 -1.56
N VAL A 167 -15.58 23.03 -2.32
CA VAL A 167 -14.58 22.66 -3.32
C VAL A 167 -15.29 22.52 -4.67
N ALA A 168 -14.64 22.93 -5.76
CA ALA A 168 -15.26 22.78 -7.08
C ALA A 168 -15.65 21.30 -7.31
N PRO A 169 -16.90 21.02 -7.67
CA PRO A 169 -17.41 19.67 -7.84
C PRO A 169 -16.62 18.88 -8.88
N VAL A 170 -16.53 17.57 -8.64
CA VAL A 170 -16.05 16.59 -9.61
C VAL A 170 -17.27 15.82 -10.07
N GLU A 171 -17.62 15.96 -11.33
CA GLU A 171 -18.61 15.15 -12.01
C GLU A 171 -17.88 14.18 -12.92
N ILE A 172 -18.09 12.89 -12.74
CA ILE A 172 -17.32 11.84 -13.39
C ILE A 172 -18.21 10.63 -13.69
N THR A 173 -17.89 9.88 -14.73
CA THR A 173 -18.60 8.63 -15.06
C THR A 173 -17.82 7.40 -14.58
N PRO A 174 -18.49 6.24 -14.44
CA PRO A 174 -17.81 4.98 -14.15
C PRO A 174 -16.70 4.64 -15.15
N GLU A 175 -16.92 4.91 -16.45
CA GLU A 175 -15.94 4.67 -17.52
C GLU A 175 -14.71 5.58 -17.36
N GLU A 176 -14.89 6.80 -16.92
CA GLU A 176 -13.79 7.73 -16.64
C GLU A 176 -12.99 7.29 -15.39
N ILE A 177 -13.66 6.72 -14.38
CA ILE A 177 -12.99 6.11 -13.23
C ILE A 177 -12.14 4.93 -13.67
N GLU A 178 -12.67 4.06 -14.54
CA GLU A 178 -11.89 2.93 -15.10
C GLU A 178 -10.71 3.43 -15.95
N ALA A 179 -10.88 4.49 -16.74
CA ALA A 179 -9.78 5.09 -17.49
C ALA A 179 -8.67 5.63 -16.56
N ILE A 180 -9.05 6.33 -15.47
CA ILE A 180 -8.11 6.80 -14.46
C ILE A 180 -7.40 5.61 -13.79
N THR A 181 -8.14 4.56 -13.43
CA THR A 181 -7.57 3.36 -12.80
C THR A 181 -6.58 2.65 -13.72
N ALA A 182 -6.93 2.54 -15.01
CA ALA A 182 -6.03 2.00 -16.04
C ALA A 182 -4.74 2.84 -16.21
N PHE A 183 -4.83 4.16 -16.13
CA PHE A 183 -3.65 5.02 -16.11
C PHE A 183 -2.81 4.79 -14.85
N VAL A 184 -3.43 4.73 -13.66
CA VAL A 184 -2.74 4.49 -12.39
C VAL A 184 -2.00 3.16 -12.39
N ALA A 185 -2.53 2.13 -13.04
CA ALA A 185 -1.85 0.84 -13.22
C ALA A 185 -0.49 0.99 -13.90
N THR A 186 -0.28 2.02 -14.73
CA THR A 186 0.99 2.31 -15.40
C THR A 186 2.02 3.02 -14.51
N LEU A 187 1.58 3.57 -13.38
CA LEU A 187 2.46 4.33 -12.50
C LEU A 187 3.37 3.39 -11.69
N LYS A 188 4.63 3.81 -11.54
CA LYS A 188 5.55 3.11 -10.67
C LYS A 188 5.18 3.38 -9.19
N PRO A 189 4.93 2.34 -8.37
CA PRO A 189 4.66 2.51 -6.95
C PRO A 189 5.79 3.25 -6.25
N LYS A 190 5.43 4.17 -5.34
CA LYS A 190 6.39 4.85 -4.48
C LYS A 190 6.31 4.28 -3.07
N GLN A 191 7.44 3.78 -2.58
CA GLN A 191 7.55 3.41 -1.18
C GLN A 191 7.77 4.68 -0.33
N LEU A 192 6.92 4.88 0.67
CA LEU A 192 6.91 6.08 1.51
C LEU A 192 7.82 5.99 2.74
N GLY A 193 8.55 4.89 2.92
CA GLY A 193 9.34 4.65 4.12
C GLY A 193 8.49 4.23 5.32
N ARG A 194 9.03 4.36 6.53
CA ARG A 194 8.32 4.02 7.78
C ARG A 194 7.11 4.94 8.00
N PRO A 195 5.98 4.40 8.49
CA PRO A 195 4.92 5.23 9.04
C PRO A 195 5.47 6.09 10.18
N ILE A 196 5.19 7.39 10.15
CA ILE A 196 5.50 8.26 11.27
C ILE A 196 4.55 7.87 12.41
N LYS A 197 5.08 7.31 13.49
CA LYS A 197 4.32 7.12 14.72
C LYS A 197 4.08 8.50 15.31
N SER A 198 2.83 8.95 15.37
CA SER A 198 2.44 10.07 16.21
C SER A 198 2.51 9.59 17.66
N ASN A 199 3.28 10.29 18.49
CA ASN A 199 3.26 10.12 19.95
C ASN A 199 1.92 10.51 20.51
#